data_ec4ae356329a81c0ef5ae38ba7c0b310
#
_entry.id   ec4ae356329a81c0ef5ae38ba7c0b310
#
_cell.length_a   1.000
_cell.length_b   1.000
_cell.length_c   1.000
_cell.angle_alpha   90.00
_cell.angle_beta   90.00
_cell.angle_gamma   90.00
#
_symmetry.space_group_name_H-M   'P 1'
#
loop_
_entity.id
_entity.type
_entity.pdbx_description
1 polymer ?
#
loop_
_entity_poly.entity_id
_entity_poly.type
_entity_poly.pdbx_seq_one_letter_code
_entity_poly.pdbx_strand_id
1 'polypeptide(L)'
;MRYLIVGAGGTGGAFAAFLQKAGLDVTLIARGEHLRAIREQGLRLELPESSFVVRPKAADMPSYVRGRQDGSNPAPDVILVCVKYYSLPETISFLRAAADSRSIIIPILNVYGTGSRMQAELPELMVTDGCMYIVSRKAAPGVIRMDGPLFRVVYGLRQDTPTEASAKAESVLEQADKELGQAGIQVVHSRQVEDDTFRKFTLISPMATLGAVYDTKARDMQPGGAHREEFAALAGELAALAAALGISLPQDIVAKNLHIIDHMAPDSTASMQRDVAAGRESEVDGLVYAVVRMADEAGIQVPHYQELAEILSKRGVQ
;
A
#
# COMPACT_ATOMS: atom_id res chain seq x y z
N MET A 1 -4.06 -21.66 -2.28
CA MET A 1 -4.95 -20.74 -3.05
C MET A 1 -4.22 -20.15 -4.26
N ARG A 2 -4.95 -19.47 -5.14
CA ARG A 2 -4.41 -18.75 -6.30
C ARG A 2 -4.32 -17.27 -5.98
N TYR A 3 -3.11 -16.75 -6.05
CA TYR A 3 -2.83 -15.34 -5.76
C TYR A 3 -2.61 -14.57 -7.05
N LEU A 4 -3.32 -13.45 -7.19
CA LEU A 4 -3.04 -12.45 -8.22
C LEU A 4 -2.45 -11.23 -7.57
N ILE A 5 -1.23 -10.85 -7.95
CA ILE A 5 -0.58 -9.65 -7.44
C ILE A 5 -0.61 -8.60 -8.53
N VAL A 6 -1.30 -7.51 -8.29
CA VAL A 6 -1.44 -6.40 -9.24
C VAL A 6 -0.45 -5.30 -8.88
N GLY A 7 0.56 -5.13 -9.73
CA GLY A 7 1.66 -4.19 -9.52
C GLY A 7 2.94 -4.87 -9.03
N ALA A 8 3.93 -4.92 -9.90
CA ALA A 8 5.24 -5.54 -9.66
C ALA A 8 6.30 -4.56 -9.14
N GLY A 9 5.88 -3.59 -8.32
CA GLY A 9 6.78 -2.69 -7.61
C GLY A 9 7.52 -3.36 -6.45
N GLY A 10 8.12 -2.57 -5.57
CA GLY A 10 8.83 -3.09 -4.39
C GLY A 10 7.96 -4.04 -3.56
N THR A 11 6.76 -3.60 -3.18
CA THR A 11 5.81 -4.36 -2.36
C THR A 11 5.30 -5.61 -3.08
N GLY A 12 4.67 -5.45 -4.24
CA GLY A 12 4.07 -6.59 -4.96
C GLY A 12 5.10 -7.59 -5.47
N GLY A 13 6.28 -7.11 -5.89
CA GLY A 13 7.39 -8.00 -6.25
C GLY A 13 7.92 -8.80 -5.05
N ALA A 14 7.99 -8.20 -3.86
CA ALA A 14 8.36 -8.92 -2.64
C ALA A 14 7.31 -9.99 -2.29
N PHE A 15 6.00 -9.67 -2.32
CA PHE A 15 4.94 -10.67 -2.16
C PHE A 15 5.10 -11.84 -3.14
N ALA A 16 5.24 -11.51 -4.45
CA ALA A 16 5.39 -12.55 -5.47
C ALA A 16 6.60 -13.46 -5.20
N ALA A 17 7.71 -12.87 -4.76
CA ALA A 17 8.92 -13.63 -4.48
C ALA A 17 8.75 -14.58 -3.28
N PHE A 18 8.18 -14.09 -2.17
CA PHE A 18 7.98 -14.89 -0.97
C PHE A 18 6.92 -15.98 -1.19
N LEU A 19 5.78 -15.66 -1.77
CA LEU A 19 4.71 -16.62 -2.03
C LEU A 19 5.15 -17.70 -3.02
N GLN A 20 5.81 -17.31 -4.12
CA GLN A 20 6.33 -18.28 -5.09
C GLN A 20 7.42 -19.17 -4.50
N LYS A 21 8.30 -18.64 -3.64
CA LYS A 21 9.32 -19.41 -2.92
C LYS A 21 8.70 -20.47 -1.99
N ALA A 22 7.54 -20.15 -1.41
CA ALA A 22 6.74 -21.07 -0.59
C ALA A 22 5.94 -22.10 -1.42
N GLY A 23 6.03 -22.07 -2.75
CA GLY A 23 5.35 -23.03 -3.64
C GLY A 23 3.89 -22.70 -3.93
N LEU A 24 3.43 -21.50 -3.64
CA LEU A 24 2.06 -21.07 -3.88
C LEU A 24 1.83 -20.71 -5.36
N ASP A 25 0.58 -20.82 -5.83
CA ASP A 25 0.20 -20.45 -7.20
C ASP A 25 0.06 -18.93 -7.31
N VAL A 26 1.06 -18.28 -7.89
CA VAL A 26 1.17 -16.83 -7.98
C VAL A 26 1.19 -16.38 -9.43
N THR A 27 0.32 -15.43 -9.76
CA THR A 27 0.42 -14.64 -11.00
C THR A 27 0.73 -13.18 -10.66
N LEU A 28 1.78 -12.64 -11.25
CA LEU A 28 2.23 -11.27 -11.05
C LEU A 28 1.88 -10.42 -12.27
N ILE A 29 1.13 -9.35 -12.06
CA ILE A 29 0.84 -8.36 -13.11
C ILE A 29 1.94 -7.31 -13.14
N ALA A 30 2.62 -7.24 -14.27
CA ALA A 30 3.72 -6.34 -14.54
C ALA A 30 3.62 -5.75 -15.95
N ARG A 31 4.46 -4.76 -16.28
CA ARG A 31 4.47 -4.11 -17.60
C ARG A 31 5.89 -3.80 -18.09
N GLY A 32 6.00 -3.60 -19.40
CA GLY A 32 7.23 -3.12 -20.04
C GLY A 32 8.45 -4.03 -19.82
N GLU A 33 9.62 -3.41 -19.66
CA GLU A 33 10.88 -4.12 -19.47
C GLU A 33 10.90 -4.99 -18.20
N HIS A 34 10.21 -4.56 -17.14
CA HIS A 34 10.14 -5.33 -15.92
C HIS A 34 9.42 -6.67 -16.13
N LEU A 35 8.30 -6.67 -16.85
CA LEU A 35 7.60 -7.91 -17.23
C LEU A 35 8.48 -8.81 -18.11
N ARG A 36 9.15 -8.23 -19.10
CA ARG A 36 10.06 -8.99 -19.99
C ARG A 36 11.16 -9.68 -19.19
N ALA A 37 11.84 -8.93 -18.32
CA ALA A 37 12.92 -9.47 -17.48
C ALA A 37 12.42 -10.60 -16.55
N ILE A 38 11.24 -10.44 -15.94
CA ILE A 38 10.64 -11.48 -15.09
C ILE A 38 10.35 -12.76 -15.88
N ARG A 39 9.84 -12.65 -17.11
CA ARG A 39 9.54 -13.81 -17.96
C ARG A 39 10.81 -14.53 -18.41
N GLU A 40 11.84 -13.80 -18.78
CA GLU A 40 13.09 -14.35 -19.34
C GLU A 40 14.02 -14.88 -18.23
N GLN A 41 14.22 -14.11 -17.17
CA GLN A 41 15.25 -14.35 -16.16
C GLN A 41 14.68 -14.76 -14.79
N GLY A 42 13.37 -14.57 -14.56
CA GLY A 42 12.73 -14.71 -13.26
C GLY A 42 12.75 -13.40 -12.48
N LEU A 43 12.09 -13.40 -11.33
CA LEU A 43 12.08 -12.31 -10.37
C LEU A 43 13.13 -12.56 -9.31
N ARG A 44 14.15 -11.69 -9.27
CA ARG A 44 15.19 -11.71 -8.23
C ARG A 44 14.72 -10.87 -7.04
N LEU A 45 14.79 -11.44 -5.85
CA LEU A 45 14.68 -10.67 -4.60
C LEU A 45 16.05 -10.60 -3.94
N GLU A 46 16.52 -9.37 -3.71
CA GLU A 46 17.72 -9.06 -2.94
C GLU A 46 17.32 -8.67 -1.51
N LEU A 47 17.88 -9.37 -0.54
CA LEU A 47 17.80 -9.10 0.88
C LEU A 47 19.17 -8.59 1.38
N PRO A 48 19.30 -8.02 2.59
CA PRO A 48 20.58 -7.48 3.07
C PRO A 48 21.75 -8.45 2.99
N GLU A 49 21.53 -9.74 3.29
CA GLU A 49 22.60 -10.75 3.37
C GLU A 49 22.46 -11.91 2.37
N SER A 50 21.42 -11.87 1.53
CA SER A 50 21.13 -12.96 0.60
C SER A 50 20.32 -12.52 -0.60
N SER A 51 20.26 -13.39 -1.61
CA SER A 51 19.32 -13.19 -2.72
C SER A 51 18.83 -14.51 -3.25
N PHE A 52 17.65 -14.51 -3.88
CA PHE A 52 17.13 -15.66 -4.58
C PHE A 52 16.31 -15.23 -5.81
N VAL A 53 16.09 -16.19 -6.71
CA VAL A 53 15.29 -15.98 -7.92
C VAL A 53 14.11 -16.94 -7.90
N VAL A 54 12.94 -16.43 -8.23
CA VAL A 54 11.71 -17.21 -8.42
C VAL A 54 11.16 -16.98 -9.83
N ARG A 55 10.26 -17.87 -10.27
CA ARG A 55 9.63 -17.78 -11.60
C ARG A 55 8.11 -17.82 -11.48
N PRO A 56 7.49 -16.73 -10.94
CA PRO A 56 6.03 -16.65 -10.91
C PRO A 56 5.49 -16.57 -12.34
N LYS A 57 4.23 -17.00 -12.54
CA LYS A 57 3.50 -16.62 -13.74
C LYS A 57 3.47 -15.09 -13.82
N ALA A 58 3.76 -14.51 -14.99
CA ALA A 58 3.79 -13.06 -15.15
C ALA A 58 3.08 -12.63 -16.45
N ALA A 59 2.19 -11.65 -16.33
CA ALA A 59 1.39 -11.13 -17.43
C ALA A 59 1.22 -9.61 -17.33
N ASP A 60 0.90 -8.97 -18.45
CA ASP A 60 0.25 -7.65 -18.43
C ASP A 60 -1.27 -7.82 -18.24
N MET A 61 -1.95 -6.74 -17.86
CA MET A 61 -3.39 -6.74 -17.63
C MET A 61 -4.19 -7.26 -18.85
N PRO A 62 -3.94 -6.79 -20.08
CA PRO A 62 -4.68 -7.29 -21.26
C PRO A 62 -4.50 -8.78 -21.50
N SER A 63 -3.28 -9.30 -21.37
CA SER A 63 -3.02 -10.74 -21.58
C SER A 63 -3.67 -11.59 -20.48
N TYR A 64 -3.68 -11.11 -19.23
CA TYR A 64 -4.35 -11.82 -18.14
C TYR A 64 -5.87 -11.91 -18.37
N VAL A 65 -6.50 -10.78 -18.77
CA VAL A 65 -7.94 -10.74 -19.08
C VAL A 65 -8.30 -11.67 -20.24
N ARG A 66 -7.50 -11.72 -21.32
CA ARG A 66 -7.70 -12.69 -22.39
C ARG A 66 -7.71 -14.13 -21.87
N GLY A 67 -6.76 -14.48 -21.00
CA GLY A 67 -6.73 -15.80 -20.37
C GLY A 67 -7.91 -16.08 -19.45
N ARG A 68 -8.53 -15.04 -18.85
CA ARG A 68 -9.80 -15.18 -18.13
C ARG A 68 -10.96 -15.51 -19.07
N GLN A 69 -11.00 -14.88 -20.23
CA GLN A 69 -12.06 -15.05 -21.23
C GLN A 69 -12.00 -16.42 -21.94
N ASP A 70 -10.80 -16.90 -22.25
CA ASP A 70 -10.58 -18.19 -22.90
C ASP A 70 -10.49 -19.39 -21.92
N GLY A 71 -10.57 -19.12 -20.62
CA GLY A 71 -10.54 -20.12 -19.56
C GLY A 71 -9.15 -20.63 -19.17
N SER A 72 -8.07 -20.12 -19.78
CA SER A 72 -6.69 -20.51 -19.42
C SER A 72 -6.23 -19.97 -18.08
N ASN A 73 -6.80 -18.85 -17.62
CA ASN A 73 -6.58 -18.29 -16.28
C ASN A 73 -7.84 -18.47 -15.42
N PRO A 74 -7.86 -19.39 -14.46
CA PRO A 74 -8.95 -19.46 -13.49
C PRO A 74 -9.00 -18.21 -12.60
N ALA A 75 -10.18 -17.90 -12.02
CA ALA A 75 -10.32 -16.77 -11.13
C ALA A 75 -9.36 -16.88 -9.93
N PRO A 76 -8.73 -15.79 -9.52
CA PRO A 76 -7.90 -15.77 -8.32
C PRO A 76 -8.78 -15.87 -7.06
N ASP A 77 -8.26 -16.52 -6.02
CA ASP A 77 -8.93 -16.57 -4.72
C ASP A 77 -8.62 -15.28 -3.92
N VAL A 78 -7.37 -14.80 -3.99
CA VAL A 78 -6.91 -13.57 -3.36
C VAL A 78 -6.20 -12.68 -4.36
N ILE A 79 -6.53 -11.40 -4.36
CA ILE A 79 -5.91 -10.37 -5.19
C ILE A 79 -5.25 -9.34 -4.30
N LEU A 80 -3.92 -9.26 -4.33
CA LEU A 80 -3.15 -8.22 -3.65
C LEU A 80 -2.92 -7.04 -4.60
N VAL A 81 -3.51 -5.88 -4.28
CA VAL A 81 -3.36 -4.67 -5.10
C VAL A 81 -2.22 -3.82 -4.53
N CYS A 82 -1.10 -3.81 -5.25
CA CYS A 82 0.17 -3.19 -4.85
C CYS A 82 0.62 -2.10 -5.83
N VAL A 83 -0.34 -1.41 -6.43
CA VAL A 83 -0.08 -0.32 -7.38
C VAL A 83 0.10 1.02 -6.64
N LYS A 84 0.47 2.05 -7.37
CA LYS A 84 0.41 3.42 -6.89
C LYS A 84 -1.02 3.95 -6.98
N TYR A 85 -1.38 4.88 -6.09
CA TYR A 85 -2.76 5.41 -5.98
C TYR A 85 -3.30 5.98 -7.29
N TYR A 86 -2.49 6.69 -8.06
CA TYR A 86 -2.87 7.22 -9.37
C TYR A 86 -3.22 6.15 -10.42
N SER A 87 -2.79 4.90 -10.22
CA SER A 87 -3.14 3.78 -11.10
C SER A 87 -4.43 3.05 -10.72
N LEU A 88 -5.17 3.53 -9.69
CA LEU A 88 -6.42 2.88 -9.26
C LEU A 88 -7.49 2.80 -10.34
N PRO A 89 -7.78 3.84 -11.14
CA PRO A 89 -8.84 3.78 -12.15
C PRO A 89 -8.61 2.64 -13.17
N GLU A 90 -7.38 2.51 -13.68
CA GLU A 90 -7.01 1.42 -14.59
C GLU A 90 -7.11 0.06 -13.90
N THR A 91 -6.65 -0.01 -12.64
CA THR A 91 -6.68 -1.24 -11.83
C THR A 91 -8.10 -1.69 -11.54
N ILE A 92 -9.01 -0.79 -11.19
CA ILE A 92 -10.43 -1.09 -10.95
C ILE A 92 -11.08 -1.65 -12.22
N SER A 93 -10.83 -1.04 -13.37
CA SER A 93 -11.31 -1.55 -14.66
C SER A 93 -10.78 -2.95 -14.96
N PHE A 94 -9.51 -3.21 -14.66
CA PHE A 94 -8.91 -4.53 -14.79
C PHE A 94 -9.55 -5.55 -13.85
N LEU A 95 -9.79 -5.21 -12.60
CA LEU A 95 -10.34 -6.11 -11.58
C LEU A 95 -11.76 -6.60 -11.93
N ARG A 96 -12.59 -5.77 -12.54
CA ARG A 96 -13.92 -6.19 -13.04
C ARG A 96 -13.84 -7.37 -14.01
N ALA A 97 -12.78 -7.47 -14.79
CA ALA A 97 -12.58 -8.56 -15.75
C ALA A 97 -11.73 -9.71 -15.19
N ALA A 98 -10.91 -9.46 -14.21
CA ALA A 98 -9.98 -10.43 -13.64
C ALA A 98 -10.57 -11.25 -12.49
N ALA A 99 -11.40 -10.64 -11.64
CA ALA A 99 -12.00 -11.25 -10.47
C ALA A 99 -13.36 -11.90 -10.76
N ASP A 100 -13.86 -12.66 -9.81
CA ASP A 100 -15.26 -13.08 -9.72
C ASP A 100 -15.77 -12.95 -8.27
N SER A 101 -17.03 -13.31 -8.01
CA SER A 101 -17.68 -13.20 -6.69
C SER A 101 -17.02 -14.02 -5.56
N ARG A 102 -16.02 -14.84 -5.88
CA ARG A 102 -15.24 -15.63 -4.90
C ARG A 102 -13.91 -14.98 -4.56
N SER A 103 -13.48 -14.04 -5.39
CA SER A 103 -12.20 -13.34 -5.21
C SER A 103 -12.28 -12.35 -4.06
N ILE A 104 -11.26 -12.33 -3.19
CA ILE A 104 -11.07 -11.29 -2.18
C ILE A 104 -9.98 -10.33 -2.64
N ILE A 105 -10.32 -9.05 -2.72
CA ILE A 105 -9.40 -7.99 -3.13
C ILE A 105 -8.86 -7.30 -1.88
N ILE A 106 -7.54 -7.31 -1.72
CA ILE A 106 -6.82 -6.72 -0.60
C ILE A 106 -5.95 -5.57 -1.13
N PRO A 107 -6.38 -4.31 -1.03
CA PRO A 107 -5.54 -3.18 -1.38
C PRO A 107 -4.42 -2.98 -0.36
N ILE A 108 -3.19 -2.85 -0.85
CA ILE A 108 -1.99 -2.67 -0.03
C ILE A 108 -1.31 -1.35 -0.44
N LEU A 109 -2.02 -0.25 -0.29
CA LEU A 109 -1.54 1.08 -0.61
C LEU A 109 -1.23 1.87 0.67
N ASN A 110 -0.52 3.00 0.51
CA ASN A 110 -0.23 3.90 1.62
C ASN A 110 -1.35 4.93 1.85
N VAL A 111 -2.25 5.06 0.90
CA VAL A 111 -3.35 6.03 0.95
C VAL A 111 -4.53 5.43 1.70
N TYR A 112 -5.01 6.15 2.71
CA TYR A 112 -6.20 5.77 3.49
C TYR A 112 -7.47 5.80 2.62
N GLY A 113 -8.45 4.96 2.96
CA GLY A 113 -9.74 4.89 2.27
C GLY A 113 -9.70 4.22 0.89
N THR A 114 -8.58 3.61 0.52
CA THR A 114 -8.42 2.95 -0.79
C THR A 114 -9.42 1.80 -0.95
N GLY A 115 -9.65 0.98 0.08
CA GLY A 115 -10.60 -0.12 0.03
C GLY A 115 -12.03 0.37 -0.15
N SER A 116 -12.46 1.37 0.61
CA SER A 116 -13.79 1.98 0.48
C SER A 116 -14.04 2.55 -0.91
N ARG A 117 -13.05 3.28 -1.46
CA ARG A 117 -13.10 3.80 -2.83
C ARG A 117 -13.24 2.67 -3.85
N MET A 118 -12.43 1.62 -3.74
CA MET A 118 -12.49 0.47 -4.64
C MET A 118 -13.82 -0.27 -4.52
N GLN A 119 -14.34 -0.47 -3.32
CA GLN A 119 -15.63 -1.14 -3.10
C GLN A 119 -16.81 -0.36 -3.70
N ALA A 120 -16.80 0.97 -3.59
CA ALA A 120 -17.83 1.81 -4.21
C ALA A 120 -17.90 1.64 -5.74
N GLU A 121 -16.74 1.42 -6.37
CA GLU A 121 -16.64 1.19 -7.81
C GLU A 121 -16.77 -0.30 -8.22
N LEU A 122 -16.65 -1.24 -7.28
CA LEU A 122 -16.73 -2.69 -7.47
C LEU A 122 -17.76 -3.33 -6.51
N PRO A 123 -19.04 -2.90 -6.54
CA PRO A 123 -20.03 -3.33 -5.56
C PRO A 123 -20.33 -4.84 -5.61
N GLU A 124 -20.03 -5.50 -6.73
CA GLU A 124 -20.22 -6.93 -6.94
C GLU A 124 -19.07 -7.81 -6.45
N LEU A 125 -17.96 -7.20 -6.06
CA LEU A 125 -16.75 -7.88 -5.58
C LEU A 125 -16.53 -7.62 -4.09
N MET A 126 -15.78 -8.49 -3.44
CA MET A 126 -15.38 -8.31 -2.05
C MET A 126 -14.04 -7.56 -2.00
N VAL A 127 -14.08 -6.34 -1.47
CA VAL A 127 -12.88 -5.52 -1.24
C VAL A 127 -12.71 -5.28 0.25
N THR A 128 -11.54 -5.62 0.78
CA THR A 128 -11.11 -5.34 2.17
C THR A 128 -10.42 -3.97 2.26
N ASP A 129 -9.93 -3.64 3.45
CA ASP A 129 -8.82 -2.69 3.58
C ASP A 129 -7.54 -3.39 4.01
N GLY A 130 -6.40 -2.74 3.80
CA GLY A 130 -5.12 -3.26 4.22
C GLY A 130 -3.97 -2.29 4.06
N CYS A 131 -2.90 -2.57 4.76
CA CYS A 131 -1.66 -1.82 4.65
C CYS A 131 -0.44 -2.72 4.89
N MET A 132 0.75 -2.21 4.57
CA MET A 132 1.98 -2.97 4.61
C MET A 132 3.11 -2.20 5.29
N TYR A 133 3.89 -2.91 6.09
CA TYR A 133 5.15 -2.43 6.66
C TYR A 133 6.30 -3.19 6.01
N ILE A 134 6.96 -2.55 5.07
CA ILE A 134 8.10 -3.07 4.32
C ILE A 134 8.94 -1.90 3.80
N VAL A 135 10.24 -2.07 3.73
CA VAL A 135 11.13 -1.18 3.00
C VAL A 135 11.63 -1.92 1.78
N SER A 136 11.05 -1.63 0.63
CA SER A 136 11.39 -2.31 -0.61
C SER A 136 11.27 -1.39 -1.82
N ARG A 137 12.02 -1.72 -2.88
CA ARG A 137 11.97 -0.98 -4.15
C ARG A 137 12.28 -1.89 -5.33
N LYS A 138 11.84 -1.50 -6.49
CA LYS A 138 12.34 -2.04 -7.74
C LYS A 138 13.75 -1.47 -7.99
N ALA A 139 14.77 -2.31 -7.92
CA ALA A 139 16.17 -1.90 -8.10
C ALA A 139 16.56 -1.85 -9.59
N ALA A 140 16.03 -2.80 -10.39
CA ALA A 140 16.21 -2.88 -11.83
C ALA A 140 15.04 -3.68 -12.45
N PRO A 141 14.90 -3.75 -13.78
CA PRO A 141 13.99 -4.71 -14.41
C PRO A 141 14.26 -6.14 -13.91
N GLY A 142 13.23 -6.83 -13.43
CA GLY A 142 13.33 -8.18 -12.85
C GLY A 142 13.94 -8.25 -11.45
N VAL A 143 14.32 -7.12 -10.82
CA VAL A 143 15.02 -7.11 -9.52
C VAL A 143 14.27 -6.26 -8.51
N ILE A 144 13.91 -6.88 -7.39
CA ILE A 144 13.37 -6.20 -6.20
C ILE A 144 14.43 -6.24 -5.11
N ARG A 145 14.62 -5.11 -4.43
CA ARG A 145 15.44 -5.04 -3.22
C ARG A 145 14.57 -4.74 -2.02
N MET A 146 14.76 -5.49 -0.96
CA MET A 146 14.15 -5.30 0.33
C MET A 146 15.24 -4.94 1.35
N ASP A 147 15.10 -3.79 1.99
CA ASP A 147 16.04 -3.28 2.97
C ASP A 147 15.47 -3.54 4.38
N GLY A 148 16.07 -4.48 5.10
CA GLY A 148 15.67 -4.89 6.46
C GLY A 148 14.71 -6.10 6.51
N PRO A 149 14.48 -6.64 7.71
CA PRO A 149 13.75 -7.89 7.91
C PRO A 149 12.23 -7.72 8.00
N LEU A 150 11.73 -6.48 8.13
CA LEU A 150 10.31 -6.24 8.36
C LEU A 150 9.51 -6.46 7.09
N PHE A 151 8.64 -7.48 7.11
CA PHE A 151 7.66 -7.75 6.08
C PHE A 151 6.35 -8.13 6.76
N ARG A 152 5.54 -7.12 7.08
CA ARG A 152 4.27 -7.30 7.79
C ARG A 152 3.13 -6.69 7.02
N VAL A 153 2.08 -7.47 6.81
CA VAL A 153 0.81 -7.04 6.22
C VAL A 153 -0.27 -6.99 7.30
N VAL A 154 -1.10 -5.96 7.22
CA VAL A 154 -2.32 -5.81 8.01
C VAL A 154 -3.47 -5.73 7.03
N TYR A 155 -4.50 -6.54 7.19
CA TYR A 155 -5.73 -6.47 6.40
C TYR A 155 -6.90 -7.05 7.18
N GLY A 156 -8.10 -6.77 6.72
CA GLY A 156 -9.32 -7.30 7.31
C GLY A 156 -10.56 -6.82 6.58
N LEU A 157 -11.70 -7.38 6.95
CA LEU A 157 -12.99 -6.92 6.45
C LEU A 157 -13.30 -5.53 7.02
N ARG A 158 -13.89 -4.69 6.18
CA ARG A 158 -14.35 -3.37 6.60
C ARG A 158 -15.63 -3.50 7.43
N GLN A 159 -15.89 -2.51 8.29
CA GLN A 159 -17.05 -2.49 9.16
C GLN A 159 -18.39 -2.48 8.39
N ASP A 160 -18.40 -1.91 7.18
CA ASP A 160 -19.57 -1.87 6.30
C ASP A 160 -19.78 -3.14 5.47
N THR A 161 -18.94 -4.17 5.65
CA THR A 161 -19.07 -5.44 4.91
C THR A 161 -20.34 -6.17 5.33
N PRO A 162 -21.24 -6.55 4.38
CA PRO A 162 -22.48 -7.26 4.71
C PRO A 162 -22.22 -8.58 5.42
N THR A 163 -23.02 -8.91 6.46
CA THR A 163 -22.82 -10.09 7.32
C THR A 163 -22.83 -11.41 6.55
N GLU A 164 -23.70 -11.56 5.55
CA GLU A 164 -23.77 -12.78 4.75
C GLU A 164 -22.51 -13.02 3.90
N ALA A 165 -21.88 -11.95 3.43
CA ALA A 165 -20.63 -12.00 2.67
C ALA A 165 -19.41 -12.21 3.58
N SER A 166 -19.48 -11.73 4.83
CA SER A 166 -18.38 -11.74 5.80
C SER A 166 -17.90 -13.14 6.12
N ALA A 167 -18.80 -14.08 6.43
CA ALA A 167 -18.42 -15.44 6.87
C ALA A 167 -17.62 -16.21 5.79
N LYS A 168 -18.00 -16.04 4.52
CA LYS A 168 -17.28 -16.67 3.42
C LYS A 168 -15.93 -16.00 3.17
N ALA A 169 -15.90 -14.68 3.21
CA ALA A 169 -14.68 -13.91 3.05
C ALA A 169 -13.69 -14.20 4.18
N GLU A 170 -14.15 -14.27 5.43
CA GLU A 170 -13.36 -14.61 6.61
C GLU A 170 -12.63 -15.95 6.45
N SER A 171 -13.31 -16.98 5.98
CA SER A 171 -12.69 -18.29 5.74
C SER A 171 -11.56 -18.24 4.71
N VAL A 172 -11.70 -17.42 3.66
CA VAL A 172 -10.65 -17.22 2.66
C VAL A 172 -9.48 -16.43 3.24
N LEU A 173 -9.76 -15.40 4.04
CA LEU A 173 -8.73 -14.60 4.71
C LEU A 173 -7.96 -15.42 5.74
N GLU A 174 -8.62 -16.26 6.56
CA GLU A 174 -7.96 -17.20 7.48
C GLU A 174 -7.02 -18.19 6.77
N GLN A 175 -7.40 -18.64 5.58
CA GLN A 175 -6.51 -19.48 4.77
C GLN A 175 -5.34 -18.65 4.21
N ALA A 176 -5.58 -17.41 3.81
CA ALA A 176 -4.53 -16.48 3.39
C ALA A 176 -3.53 -16.21 4.52
N ASP A 177 -4.00 -16.02 5.76
CA ASP A 177 -3.15 -15.82 6.94
C ASP A 177 -2.14 -16.95 7.10
N LYS A 178 -2.61 -18.20 6.98
CA LYS A 178 -1.77 -19.39 7.09
C LYS A 178 -0.74 -19.47 5.97
N GLU A 179 -1.15 -19.25 4.73
CA GLU A 179 -0.27 -19.33 3.56
C GLU A 179 0.75 -18.19 3.51
N LEU A 180 0.34 -16.96 3.81
CA LEU A 180 1.24 -15.81 3.94
C LEU A 180 2.24 -16.00 5.10
N GLY A 181 1.77 -16.50 6.27
CA GLY A 181 2.63 -16.82 7.40
C GLY A 181 3.65 -17.90 7.08
N GLN A 182 3.26 -18.97 6.40
CA GLN A 182 4.16 -20.03 5.93
C GLN A 182 5.19 -19.52 4.92
N ALA A 183 4.81 -18.51 4.14
CA ALA A 183 5.73 -17.84 3.22
C ALA A 183 6.73 -16.90 3.93
N GLY A 184 6.63 -16.71 5.26
CA GLY A 184 7.53 -15.86 6.04
C GLY A 184 7.08 -14.39 6.14
N ILE A 185 5.82 -14.10 5.85
CA ILE A 185 5.22 -12.77 5.96
C ILE A 185 4.50 -12.70 7.31
N GLN A 186 4.76 -11.65 8.11
CA GLN A 186 3.99 -11.42 9.33
C GLN A 186 2.59 -10.92 8.95
N VAL A 187 1.57 -11.63 9.38
CA VAL A 187 0.17 -11.27 9.10
C VAL A 187 -0.50 -10.75 10.36
N VAL A 188 -1.20 -9.65 10.23
CA VAL A 188 -2.16 -9.14 11.22
C VAL A 188 -3.53 -9.11 10.56
N HIS A 189 -4.36 -10.11 10.89
CA HIS A 189 -5.77 -10.12 10.50
C HIS A 189 -6.54 -9.20 11.45
N SER A 190 -6.86 -8.02 10.97
CA SER A 190 -7.47 -6.98 11.80
C SER A 190 -8.99 -7.05 11.78
N ARG A 191 -9.60 -6.86 12.96
CA ARG A 191 -11.04 -6.63 13.11
C ARG A 191 -11.42 -5.14 13.11
N GLN A 192 -10.41 -4.26 13.07
CA GLN A 192 -10.53 -2.80 13.05
C GLN A 192 -9.57 -2.24 11.99
N VAL A 193 -9.71 -2.76 10.77
CA VAL A 193 -8.73 -2.51 9.70
C VAL A 193 -8.67 -1.03 9.30
N GLU A 194 -9.81 -0.31 9.38
CA GLU A 194 -9.86 1.13 9.12
C GLU A 194 -9.01 1.89 10.14
N ASP A 195 -9.08 1.54 11.43
CA ASP A 195 -8.27 2.14 12.50
C ASP A 195 -6.77 1.85 12.27
N ASP A 196 -6.44 0.60 11.92
CA ASP A 196 -5.05 0.18 11.70
C ASP A 196 -4.42 0.82 10.45
N THR A 197 -5.18 0.96 9.37
CA THR A 197 -4.72 1.64 8.16
C THR A 197 -4.57 3.13 8.37
N PHE A 198 -5.51 3.77 9.10
CA PHE A 198 -5.38 5.19 9.45
C PHE A 198 -4.22 5.43 10.42
N ARG A 199 -4.01 4.53 11.39
CA ARG A 199 -2.83 4.60 12.29
C ARG A 199 -1.53 4.65 11.50
N LYS A 200 -1.38 3.80 10.49
CA LYS A 200 -0.21 3.87 9.60
C LYS A 200 -0.18 5.18 8.81
N PHE A 201 -1.34 5.64 8.34
CA PHE A 201 -1.46 6.88 7.58
C PHE A 201 -0.97 8.09 8.39
N THR A 202 -1.21 8.14 9.73
CA THR A 202 -0.71 9.21 10.60
C THR A 202 0.81 9.30 10.69
N LEU A 203 1.55 8.27 10.32
CA LEU A 203 3.02 8.27 10.22
C LEU A 203 3.49 8.62 8.80
N ILE A 204 2.88 7.94 7.80
CA ILE A 204 3.40 7.97 6.44
C ILE A 204 3.07 9.28 5.73
N SER A 205 1.86 9.81 5.91
CA SER A 205 1.44 11.05 5.25
C SER A 205 2.27 12.27 5.70
N PRO A 206 2.48 12.55 7.01
CA PRO A 206 3.35 13.64 7.44
C PRO A 206 4.79 13.54 6.91
N MET A 207 5.40 12.35 7.04
CA MET A 207 6.75 12.12 6.55
C MET A 207 6.87 12.35 5.04
N ALA A 208 5.89 11.88 4.28
CA ALA A 208 5.85 12.03 2.82
C ALA A 208 5.60 13.49 2.42
N THR A 209 4.74 14.21 3.15
CA THR A 209 4.42 15.62 2.92
C THR A 209 5.65 16.50 3.13
N LEU A 210 6.31 16.38 4.29
CA LEU A 210 7.53 17.14 4.57
C LEU A 210 8.65 16.81 3.58
N GLY A 211 8.79 15.53 3.24
CA GLY A 211 9.75 15.10 2.23
C GLY A 211 9.51 15.70 0.85
N ALA A 212 8.25 15.80 0.42
CA ALA A 212 7.90 16.38 -0.88
C ALA A 212 8.08 17.90 -0.91
N VAL A 213 7.82 18.59 0.22
CA VAL A 213 7.92 20.05 0.28
C VAL A 213 9.34 20.53 0.51
N TYR A 214 10.08 19.91 1.43
CA TYR A 214 11.37 20.39 1.92
C TYR A 214 12.56 19.48 1.61
N ASP A 215 12.33 18.33 0.95
CA ASP A 215 13.33 17.27 0.71
C ASP A 215 13.94 16.71 2.00
N THR A 216 13.12 16.60 3.07
CA THR A 216 13.56 16.16 4.40
C THR A 216 13.92 14.67 4.40
N LYS A 217 14.83 14.31 5.30
CA LYS A 217 15.15 12.93 5.70
C LYS A 217 14.64 12.66 7.11
N ALA A 218 14.67 11.42 7.55
CA ALA A 218 14.24 11.06 8.91
C ALA A 218 14.97 11.89 9.98
N ARG A 219 16.29 12.16 9.80
CA ARG A 219 17.09 12.99 10.73
C ARG A 219 16.49 14.37 10.97
N ASP A 220 15.83 14.97 9.98
CA ASP A 220 15.28 16.32 10.09
C ASP A 220 14.00 16.35 10.95
N MET A 221 13.41 15.18 11.22
CA MET A 221 12.25 14.96 12.09
C MET A 221 12.62 14.28 13.42
N GLN A 222 13.88 13.83 13.60
CA GLN A 222 14.42 13.23 14.82
C GLN A 222 14.72 14.31 15.87
N PRO A 223 15.10 13.97 17.13
CA PRO A 223 15.43 14.93 18.16
C PRO A 223 16.49 15.95 17.71
N GLY A 224 16.14 17.23 17.80
CA GLY A 224 16.98 18.35 17.33
C GLY A 224 16.86 18.64 15.82
N GLY A 225 16.08 17.87 15.06
CA GLY A 225 15.82 18.13 13.66
C GLY A 225 14.87 19.32 13.44
N ALA A 226 15.08 20.05 12.35
CA ALA A 226 14.38 21.32 12.06
C ALA A 226 12.86 21.15 11.81
N HIS A 227 12.40 19.94 11.40
CA HIS A 227 11.00 19.66 11.05
C HIS A 227 10.30 18.72 12.04
N ARG A 228 10.85 18.49 13.25
CA ARG A 228 10.24 17.61 14.25
C ARG A 228 8.89 18.13 14.74
N GLU A 229 8.82 19.42 15.05
CA GLU A 229 7.58 20.05 15.54
C GLU A 229 6.52 20.07 14.45
N GLU A 230 6.90 20.36 13.22
CA GLU A 230 6.00 20.34 12.07
C GLU A 230 5.47 18.93 11.77
N PHE A 231 6.32 17.88 11.87
CA PHE A 231 5.86 16.50 11.81
C PHE A 231 4.81 16.18 12.89
N ALA A 232 5.09 16.63 14.14
CA ALA A 232 4.16 16.41 15.24
C ALA A 232 2.82 17.15 15.03
N ALA A 233 2.86 18.36 14.48
CA ALA A 233 1.67 19.15 14.14
C ALA A 233 0.83 18.44 13.07
N LEU A 234 1.42 18.01 11.97
CA LEU A 234 0.74 17.24 10.90
C LEU A 234 0.14 15.93 11.43
N ALA A 235 0.88 15.18 12.24
CA ALA A 235 0.37 13.96 12.87
C ALA A 235 -0.78 14.26 13.86
N GLY A 236 -0.74 15.40 14.53
CA GLY A 236 -1.81 15.90 15.41
C GLY A 236 -3.09 16.26 14.63
N GLU A 237 -2.95 16.91 13.48
CA GLU A 237 -4.08 17.21 12.59
C GLU A 237 -4.75 15.91 12.09
N LEU A 238 -3.96 14.89 11.74
CA LEU A 238 -4.50 13.58 11.38
C LEU A 238 -5.17 12.88 12.56
N ALA A 239 -4.65 13.04 13.79
CA ALA A 239 -5.32 12.49 14.97
C ALA A 239 -6.68 13.15 15.23
N ALA A 240 -6.79 14.48 15.02
CA ALA A 240 -8.05 15.20 15.08
C ALA A 240 -9.02 14.77 13.96
N LEU A 241 -8.51 14.57 12.75
CA LEU A 241 -9.29 14.06 11.62
C LEU A 241 -9.82 12.66 11.92
N ALA A 242 -9.00 11.75 12.46
CA ALA A 242 -9.42 10.42 12.87
C ALA A 242 -10.61 10.47 13.84
N ALA A 243 -10.52 11.32 14.87
CA ALA A 243 -11.60 11.50 15.85
C ALA A 243 -12.89 12.00 15.19
N ALA A 244 -12.81 12.94 14.26
CA ALA A 244 -13.97 13.45 13.52
C ALA A 244 -14.59 12.39 12.60
N LEU A 245 -13.80 11.48 12.05
CA LEU A 245 -14.25 10.36 11.22
C LEU A 245 -14.70 9.13 12.04
N GLY A 246 -14.65 9.18 13.39
CA GLY A 246 -15.00 8.05 14.24
C GLY A 246 -13.96 6.92 14.28
N ILE A 247 -12.74 7.18 13.84
CA ILE A 247 -11.62 6.24 13.83
C ILE A 247 -10.95 6.23 15.21
N SER A 248 -10.75 5.04 15.76
CA SER A 248 -10.15 4.86 17.07
C SER A 248 -8.64 4.77 16.99
N LEU A 249 -7.95 5.81 17.46
CA LEU A 249 -6.49 5.83 17.57
C LEU A 249 -6.04 5.86 19.04
N PRO A 250 -4.83 5.34 19.35
CA PRO A 250 -4.21 5.55 20.65
C PRO A 250 -4.08 7.04 20.96
N GLN A 251 -4.38 7.45 22.21
CA GLN A 251 -4.27 8.85 22.63
C GLN A 251 -2.85 9.44 22.46
N ASP A 252 -1.84 8.58 22.54
CA ASP A 252 -0.43 8.91 22.39
C ASP A 252 0.10 8.68 20.95
N ILE A 253 -0.77 8.68 19.93
CA ILE A 253 -0.39 8.35 18.54
C ILE A 253 0.74 9.22 18.00
N VAL A 254 0.73 10.53 18.30
CA VAL A 254 1.80 11.45 17.88
C VAL A 254 3.14 11.06 18.51
N ALA A 255 3.14 10.77 19.83
CA ALA A 255 4.34 10.33 20.54
C ALA A 255 4.86 8.98 20.00
N LYS A 256 3.96 8.04 19.69
CA LYS A 256 4.31 6.76 19.06
C LYS A 256 4.92 6.95 17.67
N ASN A 257 4.39 7.85 16.87
CA ASN A 257 4.94 8.17 15.56
C ASN A 257 6.32 8.82 15.67
N LEU A 258 6.50 9.76 16.58
CA LEU A 258 7.80 10.34 16.85
C LEU A 258 8.82 9.30 17.32
N HIS A 259 8.41 8.37 18.19
CA HIS A 259 9.26 7.27 18.61
C HIS A 259 9.70 6.37 17.43
N ILE A 260 8.81 6.11 16.47
CA ILE A 260 9.17 5.36 15.25
C ILE A 260 10.18 6.15 14.42
N ILE A 261 9.97 7.44 14.21
CA ILE A 261 10.89 8.33 13.48
C ILE A 261 12.27 8.35 14.15
N ASP A 262 12.32 8.42 15.48
CA ASP A 262 13.57 8.47 16.27
C ASP A 262 14.44 7.22 16.06
N HIS A 263 13.83 6.07 15.72
CA HIS A 263 14.52 4.80 15.48
C HIS A 263 14.71 4.49 13.99
N MET A 264 14.29 5.36 13.09
CA MET A 264 14.54 5.17 11.65
C MET A 264 16.00 5.49 11.31
N ALA A 265 16.52 4.85 10.26
CA ALA A 265 17.83 5.25 9.74
C ALA A 265 17.80 6.74 9.33
N PRO A 266 18.79 7.55 9.75
CA PRO A 266 18.75 9.02 9.59
C PRO A 266 18.54 9.51 8.15
N ASP A 267 19.02 8.74 7.16
CA ASP A 267 18.89 9.05 5.74
C ASP A 267 17.62 8.49 5.08
N SER A 268 16.70 7.92 5.86
CA SER A 268 15.42 7.39 5.33
C SER A 268 14.58 8.49 4.70
N THR A 269 13.95 8.18 3.56
CA THR A 269 13.08 9.07 2.79
C THR A 269 11.77 8.38 2.42
N ALA A 270 10.70 9.13 2.25
CA ALA A 270 9.43 8.61 1.75
C ALA A 270 9.51 8.28 0.24
N SER A 271 8.70 7.32 -0.23
CA SER A 271 8.64 6.98 -1.66
C SER A 271 8.10 8.13 -2.49
N MET A 272 7.05 8.83 -2.00
CA MET A 272 6.46 10.00 -2.66
C MET A 272 7.50 11.11 -2.87
N GLN A 273 8.32 11.43 -1.86
CA GLN A 273 9.41 12.39 -1.97
C GLN A 273 10.36 12.07 -3.14
N ARG A 274 10.77 10.80 -3.28
CA ARG A 274 11.66 10.37 -4.37
C ARG A 274 10.99 10.45 -5.74
N ASP A 275 9.68 10.25 -5.81
CA ASP A 275 8.91 10.39 -7.05
C ASP A 275 8.80 11.86 -7.45
N VAL A 276 8.46 12.75 -6.51
CA VAL A 276 8.40 14.21 -6.71
C VAL A 276 9.77 14.77 -7.11
N ALA A 277 10.84 14.44 -6.38
CA ALA A 277 12.20 14.90 -6.68
C ALA A 277 12.69 14.47 -8.07
N ALA A 278 12.19 13.33 -8.56
CA ALA A 278 12.51 12.82 -9.90
C ALA A 278 11.56 13.31 -11.00
N GLY A 279 10.63 14.21 -10.70
CA GLY A 279 9.62 14.71 -11.64
C GLY A 279 8.68 13.61 -12.16
N ARG A 280 8.48 12.55 -11.39
CA ARG A 280 7.55 11.46 -11.74
C ARG A 280 6.18 11.70 -11.12
N GLU A 281 5.17 11.07 -11.72
CA GLU A 281 3.84 10.96 -11.13
C GLU A 281 3.94 10.40 -9.71
N SER A 282 3.22 11.02 -8.76
CA SER A 282 3.38 10.76 -7.34
C SER A 282 2.04 10.52 -6.64
N GLU A 283 2.08 10.16 -5.37
CA GLU A 283 0.88 9.94 -4.55
C GLU A 283 0.46 11.19 -3.75
N VAL A 284 0.85 12.38 -4.20
CA VAL A 284 0.53 13.65 -3.52
C VAL A 284 -0.97 13.83 -3.37
N ASP A 285 -1.76 13.47 -4.39
CA ASP A 285 -3.22 13.57 -4.29
C ASP A 285 -3.76 12.74 -3.10
N GLY A 286 -3.32 11.51 -2.95
CA GLY A 286 -3.81 10.61 -1.90
C GLY A 286 -3.20 10.85 -0.52
N LEU A 287 -1.96 11.34 -0.45
CA LEU A 287 -1.24 11.51 0.82
C LEU A 287 -1.30 12.93 1.38
N VAL A 288 -1.63 13.94 0.55
CA VAL A 288 -1.68 15.34 0.96
C VAL A 288 -3.04 15.96 0.68
N TYR A 289 -3.44 16.06 -0.61
CA TYR A 289 -4.69 16.75 -0.96
C TYR A 289 -5.93 16.03 -0.43
N ALA A 290 -5.90 14.69 -0.36
CA ALA A 290 -6.99 13.93 0.23
C ALA A 290 -7.19 14.24 1.71
N VAL A 291 -6.13 14.58 2.47
CA VAL A 291 -6.25 14.99 3.88
C VAL A 291 -7.06 16.27 3.99
N VAL A 292 -6.75 17.27 3.16
CA VAL A 292 -7.50 18.54 3.14
C VAL A 292 -8.97 18.30 2.78
N ARG A 293 -9.23 17.50 1.74
CA ARG A 293 -10.61 17.17 1.35
C ARG A 293 -11.39 16.45 2.46
N MET A 294 -10.79 15.43 3.08
CA MET A 294 -11.43 14.72 4.20
C MET A 294 -11.70 15.63 5.41
N ALA A 295 -10.80 16.57 5.69
CA ALA A 295 -10.98 17.55 6.77
C ALA A 295 -12.12 18.52 6.47
N ASP A 296 -12.21 19.03 5.23
CA ASP A 296 -13.31 19.90 4.78
C ASP A 296 -14.66 19.17 4.89
N GLU A 297 -14.72 17.90 4.45
CA GLU A 297 -15.93 17.04 4.54
C GLU A 297 -16.32 16.77 5.99
N ALA A 298 -15.34 16.59 6.89
CA ALA A 298 -15.54 16.37 8.31
C ALA A 298 -15.78 17.67 9.12
N GLY A 299 -15.66 18.84 8.50
CA GLY A 299 -15.85 20.14 9.13
C GLY A 299 -14.79 20.52 10.14
N ILE A 300 -13.55 20.05 9.96
CA ILE A 300 -12.42 20.38 10.83
C ILE A 300 -11.32 21.15 10.10
N GLN A 301 -10.44 21.81 10.85
CA GLN A 301 -9.31 22.56 10.29
C GLN A 301 -8.03 21.75 10.36
N VAL A 302 -7.26 21.78 9.26
CA VAL A 302 -5.91 21.17 9.15
C VAL A 302 -4.93 22.18 8.53
N PRO A 303 -4.63 23.28 9.27
CA PRO A 303 -3.91 24.42 8.71
C PRO A 303 -2.52 24.08 8.19
N HIS A 304 -1.78 23.19 8.83
CA HIS A 304 -0.45 22.78 8.35
C HIS A 304 -0.56 21.98 7.05
N TYR A 305 -1.51 21.05 6.94
CA TYR A 305 -1.75 20.34 5.67
C TYR A 305 -2.20 21.29 4.56
N GLN A 306 -3.07 22.27 4.86
CA GLN A 306 -3.53 23.26 3.88
C GLN A 306 -2.37 24.08 3.33
N GLU A 307 -1.48 24.60 4.22
CA GLU A 307 -0.29 25.37 3.82
C GLU A 307 0.65 24.54 2.91
N LEU A 308 0.98 23.31 3.31
CA LEU A 308 1.89 22.46 2.55
C LEU A 308 1.26 21.98 1.23
N ALA A 309 -0.04 21.73 1.21
CA ALA A 309 -0.78 21.43 0.00
C ALA A 309 -0.74 22.60 -1.00
N GLU A 310 -0.91 23.84 -0.54
CA GLU A 310 -0.77 25.03 -1.39
C GLU A 310 0.64 25.17 -1.98
N ILE A 311 1.69 24.91 -1.19
CA ILE A 311 3.08 24.97 -1.67
C ILE A 311 3.28 23.95 -2.80
N LEU A 312 2.81 22.70 -2.63
CA LEU A 312 2.92 21.66 -3.65
C LEU A 312 2.10 22.01 -4.91
N SER A 313 0.89 22.51 -4.74
CA SER A 313 0.03 22.96 -5.85
C SER A 313 0.68 24.09 -6.66
N LYS A 314 1.26 25.11 -6.01
CA LYS A 314 1.98 26.22 -6.67
C LYS A 314 3.23 25.73 -7.45
N ARG A 315 3.81 24.58 -7.06
CA ARG A 315 4.92 23.91 -7.77
C ARG A 315 4.43 23.01 -8.91
N GLY A 316 3.12 22.88 -9.12
CA GLY A 316 2.52 22.01 -10.14
C GLY A 316 2.64 20.51 -9.83
N VAL A 317 2.84 20.14 -8.56
CA VAL A 317 2.90 18.74 -8.14
C VAL A 317 1.47 18.21 -7.98
N GLN A 318 1.14 17.13 -8.72
CA GLN A 318 -0.18 16.50 -8.74
C GLN A 318 -0.11 15.05 -8.30
#